data_57bfea2b086ee933ab35b502f3537837
#
_entry.id   57bfea2b086ee933ab35b502f3537837
#
_cell.length_a   1.000
_cell.length_b   1.000
_cell.length_c   1.000
_cell.angle_alpha   90.00
_cell.angle_beta   90.00
_cell.angle_gamma   90.00
#
_symmetry.space_group_name_H-M   'P 1'
#
loop_
_entity.id
_entity.type
_entity.pdbx_description
1 polymer ?
#
loop_
_entity_poly.entity_id
_entity_poly.type
_entity_poly.pdbx_seq_one_letter_code
_entity_poly.pdbx_strand_id
1 'polypeptide(L)'
;MFSDPYADRGLTSATYMRIVMYMPSRNVYVAEDDVNLFTKASEIAGGLSAAVAEALRDYVKKHQRANEGYEEIELALRTDGADHRATFMGRRLVRVRQPVPEGTRIDTVYQTAKNQLAVATKIQRKLPNWSAGQENIWSHPETWDRDFWTTGDKTLVVYPDTEHLRQTHAVLAERVESALSIPPLEVLDI
;
A
#
# COMPACT_ATOMS: atom_id res chain seq x y z
N MET A 1 -45.26 -15.87 77.26
CA MET A 1 -45.34 -16.50 75.94
C MET A 1 -45.48 -15.40 74.92
N PHE A 2 -44.37 -14.77 74.57
CA PHE A 2 -44.29 -13.72 73.51
C PHE A 2 -43.05 -13.98 72.75
N SER A 3 -43.27 -14.35 71.50
CA SER A 3 -42.24 -14.60 70.48
C SER A 3 -41.86 -13.24 69.89
N ASP A 4 -40.55 -12.96 69.86
CA ASP A 4 -39.99 -11.79 69.28
C ASP A 4 -39.59 -12.13 67.81
N PRO A 5 -40.04 -11.41 66.78
CA PRO A 5 -39.65 -11.61 65.41
C PRO A 5 -38.80 -10.42 64.93
N TYR A 6 -37.56 -10.36 65.27
CA TYR A 6 -36.57 -9.54 64.57
C TYR A 6 -35.46 -10.39 64.07
N ALA A 7 -35.76 -11.09 62.99
CA ALA A 7 -34.76 -11.70 62.15
C ALA A 7 -34.09 -10.68 61.26
N ASP A 8 -32.81 -10.56 61.42
CA ASP A 8 -31.76 -10.47 60.42
C ASP A 8 -32.04 -9.64 59.15
N ARG A 9 -31.59 -8.40 59.16
CA ARG A 9 -31.32 -7.63 57.93
C ARG A 9 -29.83 -7.74 57.60
N GLY A 10 -29.50 -8.73 56.80
CA GLY A 10 -28.21 -8.86 56.14
C GLY A 10 -27.92 -7.60 55.30
N LEU A 11 -27.01 -6.78 55.78
CA LEU A 11 -26.42 -5.71 54.99
C LEU A 11 -25.48 -6.34 53.95
N THR A 12 -25.98 -6.53 52.74
CA THR A 12 -25.14 -6.79 51.61
C THR A 12 -24.29 -5.56 51.31
N SER A 13 -23.09 -5.53 51.87
CA SER A 13 -22.04 -4.57 51.52
C SER A 13 -21.66 -4.80 50.06
N ALA A 14 -22.28 -4.03 49.17
CA ALA A 14 -21.83 -3.93 47.78
C ALA A 14 -20.45 -3.28 47.77
N THR A 15 -19.42 -4.10 47.76
CA THR A 15 -18.04 -3.68 47.53
C THR A 15 -17.94 -3.13 46.11
N TYR A 16 -18.10 -1.82 45.95
CA TYR A 16 -17.73 -1.15 44.67
C TYR A 16 -16.25 -1.24 44.48
N MET A 17 -15.85 -2.20 43.68
CA MET A 17 -14.47 -2.34 43.20
C MET A 17 -14.19 -1.18 42.25
N ARG A 18 -13.63 -0.08 42.78
CA ARG A 18 -13.21 1.08 42.04
C ARG A 18 -11.97 0.66 41.20
N ILE A 19 -12.21 0.26 39.97
CA ILE A 19 -11.13 0.01 39.00
C ILE A 19 -10.46 1.37 38.75
N VAL A 20 -9.34 1.60 39.42
CA VAL A 20 -8.47 2.75 39.12
C VAL A 20 -7.73 2.38 37.84
N MET A 21 -8.26 2.83 36.70
CA MET A 21 -7.51 2.79 35.44
C MET A 21 -6.29 3.70 35.60
N TYR A 22 -5.13 3.09 35.78
CA TYR A 22 -3.86 3.79 35.71
C TYR A 22 -3.63 4.22 34.28
N MET A 23 -3.85 5.49 33.97
CA MET A 23 -3.52 6.09 32.69
C MET A 23 -2.12 6.71 32.80
N PRO A 24 -1.09 6.09 32.21
CA PRO A 24 0.22 6.70 32.19
C PRO A 24 0.17 7.99 31.36
N SER A 25 0.58 9.10 31.93
CA SER A 25 0.72 10.37 31.21
C SER A 25 2.15 10.50 30.67
N ARG A 26 2.27 11.02 29.46
CA ARG A 26 3.56 11.39 28.86
C ARG A 26 3.48 12.83 28.37
N ASN A 27 4.52 13.61 28.60
CA ASN A 27 4.63 14.98 28.16
C ASN A 27 5.35 15.00 26.79
N VAL A 28 4.80 15.79 25.86
CA VAL A 28 5.43 16.08 24.57
C VAL A 28 5.76 17.56 24.53
N TYR A 29 7.03 17.87 24.28
CA TYR A 29 7.47 19.24 24.04
C TYR A 29 7.25 19.59 22.58
N VAL A 30 6.56 20.71 22.34
CA VAL A 30 6.24 21.19 20.99
C VAL A 30 7.08 22.41 20.70
N ALA A 31 7.80 22.42 19.59
CA ALA A 31 8.54 23.58 19.13
C ALA A 31 7.56 24.70 18.72
N GLU A 32 7.97 25.96 18.84
CA GLU A 32 7.12 27.12 18.52
C GLU A 32 6.60 27.06 17.07
N ASP A 33 7.41 26.61 16.14
CA ASP A 33 7.05 26.47 14.72
C ASP A 33 5.96 25.39 14.50
N ASP A 34 5.85 24.42 15.38
CA ASP A 34 4.91 23.29 15.27
C ASP A 34 3.58 23.54 16.02
N VAL A 35 3.44 24.59 16.79
CA VAL A 35 2.23 24.88 17.59
C VAL A 35 0.98 24.92 16.69
N ASN A 36 1.07 25.55 15.52
CA ASN A 36 -0.03 25.63 14.56
C ASN A 36 -0.44 24.27 14.02
N LEU A 37 0.53 23.36 13.81
CA LEU A 37 0.29 22.00 13.34
C LEU A 37 -0.48 21.21 14.41
N PHE A 38 -0.03 21.30 15.67
CA PHE A 38 -0.67 20.63 16.80
C PHE A 38 -2.09 21.12 17.04
N THR A 39 -2.32 22.43 16.92
CA THR A 39 -3.66 23.03 17.04
C THR A 39 -4.61 22.48 15.99
N LYS A 40 -4.24 22.52 14.71
CA LYS A 40 -5.03 21.99 13.61
C LYS A 40 -5.29 20.48 13.73
N ALA A 41 -4.26 19.71 14.10
CA ALA A 41 -4.40 18.27 14.32
C ALA A 41 -5.38 17.97 15.46
N SER A 42 -5.32 18.74 16.55
CA SER A 42 -6.24 18.61 17.67
C SER A 42 -7.69 18.92 17.29
N GLU A 43 -7.92 19.94 16.46
CA GLU A 43 -9.25 20.27 15.94
C GLU A 43 -9.84 19.15 15.09
N ILE A 44 -9.04 18.58 14.19
CA ILE A 44 -9.46 17.50 13.28
C ILE A 44 -9.77 16.21 14.07
N ALA A 45 -8.90 15.83 15.00
CA ALA A 45 -9.02 14.56 15.73
C ALA A 45 -9.92 14.63 16.98
N GLY A 46 -10.47 15.81 17.30
CA GLY A 46 -11.29 16.00 18.51
C GLY A 46 -10.49 16.03 19.81
N GLY A 47 -9.16 16.26 19.73
CA GLY A 47 -8.27 16.43 20.89
C GLY A 47 -6.84 16.05 20.60
N LEU A 48 -5.90 16.68 21.32
CA LEU A 48 -4.46 16.49 21.11
C LEU A 48 -4.02 15.03 21.34
N SER A 49 -4.51 14.39 22.39
CA SER A 49 -4.15 12.99 22.68
C SER A 49 -4.63 12.03 21.58
N ALA A 50 -5.79 12.29 20.98
CA ALA A 50 -6.32 11.51 19.87
C ALA A 50 -5.44 11.70 18.61
N ALA A 51 -5.12 12.96 18.27
CA ALA A 51 -4.25 13.30 17.16
C ALA A 51 -2.85 12.63 17.25
N VAL A 52 -2.22 12.74 18.43
CA VAL A 52 -0.91 12.14 18.68
C VAL A 52 -0.97 10.60 18.61
N ALA A 53 -2.01 10.00 19.19
CA ALA A 53 -2.16 8.54 19.17
C ALA A 53 -2.37 8.02 17.74
N GLU A 54 -3.14 8.73 16.92
CA GLU A 54 -3.35 8.40 15.50
C GLU A 54 -2.06 8.55 14.71
N ALA A 55 -1.36 9.67 14.83
CA ALA A 55 -0.10 9.92 14.17
C ALA A 55 0.97 8.88 14.51
N LEU A 56 1.07 8.48 15.78
CA LEU A 56 2.01 7.44 16.22
C LEU A 56 1.65 6.06 15.67
N ARG A 57 0.37 5.70 15.62
CA ARG A 57 -0.06 4.43 15.00
C ARG A 57 0.30 4.40 13.51
N ASP A 58 0.06 5.48 12.80
CA ASP A 58 0.38 5.59 11.38
C ASP A 58 1.89 5.55 11.15
N TYR A 59 2.67 6.25 11.97
CA TYR A 59 4.12 6.21 11.93
C TYR A 59 4.68 4.80 12.14
N VAL A 60 4.24 4.11 13.20
CA VAL A 60 4.66 2.72 13.49
C VAL A 60 4.26 1.79 12.35
N LYS A 61 3.01 1.90 11.88
CA LYS A 61 2.50 1.08 10.77
C LYS A 61 3.29 1.32 9.48
N LYS A 62 3.65 2.56 9.18
CA LYS A 62 4.48 2.90 8.01
C LYS A 62 5.86 2.28 8.10
N HIS A 63 6.51 2.37 9.29
CA HIS A 63 7.84 1.78 9.49
C HIS A 63 7.82 0.25 9.50
N GLN A 64 6.81 -0.37 10.10
CA GLN A 64 6.65 -1.83 10.04
C GLN A 64 6.49 -2.31 8.60
N ARG A 65 5.67 -1.64 7.80
CA ARG A 65 5.50 -1.95 6.38
C ARG A 65 6.78 -1.74 5.58
N ALA A 66 7.54 -0.68 5.86
CA ALA A 66 8.83 -0.46 5.21
C ALA A 66 9.81 -1.62 5.49
N ASN A 67 9.84 -2.13 6.74
CA ASN A 67 10.63 -3.31 7.11
C ASN A 67 10.15 -4.60 6.42
N GLU A 68 8.88 -4.68 6.05
CA GLU A 68 8.29 -5.77 5.24
C GLU A 68 8.50 -5.57 3.74
N GLY A 69 9.27 -4.55 3.32
CA GLY A 69 9.55 -4.22 1.93
C GLY A 69 8.42 -3.49 1.20
N TYR A 70 7.44 -2.92 1.93
CA TYR A 70 6.42 -2.08 1.34
C TYR A 70 6.93 -0.65 1.18
N GLU A 71 6.72 -0.11 0.01
CA GLU A 71 7.05 1.28 -0.35
C GLU A 71 5.86 1.97 -1.00
N GLU A 72 5.90 3.28 -1.08
CA GLU A 72 4.92 4.05 -1.84
C GLU A 72 5.23 3.92 -3.32
N ILE A 73 4.30 3.32 -4.06
CA ILE A 73 4.43 3.07 -5.49
C ILE A 73 3.58 4.07 -6.24
N GLU A 74 4.22 4.89 -7.05
CA GLU A 74 3.55 5.79 -7.99
C GLU A 74 3.66 5.23 -9.40
N LEU A 75 2.53 5.06 -10.07
CA LEU A 75 2.45 4.57 -11.42
C LEU A 75 1.80 5.64 -12.32
N ALA A 76 2.53 6.08 -13.32
CA ALA A 76 1.91 6.82 -14.42
C ALA A 76 1.20 5.79 -15.31
N LEU A 77 -0.09 5.94 -15.50
CA LEU A 77 -0.97 5.07 -16.27
C LEU A 77 -1.52 5.81 -17.47
N ARG A 78 -1.79 5.07 -18.54
CA ARG A 78 -2.44 5.59 -19.74
C ARG A 78 -3.51 4.60 -20.15
N THR A 79 -4.75 5.04 -20.15
CA THR A 79 -5.90 4.23 -20.55
C THR A 79 -6.71 5.03 -21.55
N ASP A 80 -6.94 4.48 -22.73
CA ASP A 80 -7.70 5.11 -23.79
C ASP A 80 -7.21 6.53 -24.15
N GLY A 81 -5.89 6.73 -24.12
CA GLY A 81 -5.26 8.02 -24.41
C GLY A 81 -5.28 9.03 -23.27
N ALA A 82 -5.94 8.73 -22.14
CA ALA A 82 -5.95 9.59 -20.96
C ALA A 82 -4.81 9.22 -19.99
N ASP A 83 -3.97 10.20 -19.66
CA ASP A 83 -2.90 10.03 -18.67
C ASP A 83 -3.45 10.27 -17.26
N HIS A 84 -3.19 9.34 -16.36
CA HIS A 84 -3.51 9.48 -14.94
C HIS A 84 -2.44 8.84 -14.07
N ARG A 85 -2.47 9.10 -12.77
CA ARG A 85 -1.53 8.53 -11.80
C ARG A 85 -2.28 7.72 -10.77
N ALA A 86 -1.70 6.59 -10.39
CA ALA A 86 -2.15 5.80 -9.26
C ALA A 86 -1.03 5.70 -8.23
N THR A 87 -1.36 5.95 -6.97
CA THR A 87 -0.42 5.84 -5.85
C THR A 87 -0.97 4.87 -4.82
N PHE A 88 -0.15 3.93 -4.36
CA PHE A 88 -0.53 2.98 -3.33
C PHE A 88 0.69 2.44 -2.57
N MET A 89 0.47 2.00 -1.34
CA MET A 89 1.49 1.26 -0.58
C MET A 89 1.53 -0.19 -1.05
N GLY A 90 2.70 -0.64 -1.50
CA GLY A 90 2.85 -2.00 -2.00
C GLY A 90 4.31 -2.45 -2.07
N ARG A 91 4.52 -3.75 -2.23
CA ARG A 91 5.82 -4.34 -2.54
C ARG A 91 5.75 -5.07 -3.87
N ARG A 92 6.81 -4.96 -4.67
CA ARG A 92 6.89 -5.67 -5.94
C ARG A 92 7.19 -7.14 -5.69
N LEU A 93 6.31 -8.02 -6.17
CA LEU A 93 6.47 -9.47 -6.09
C LEU A 93 7.19 -10.02 -7.31
N VAL A 94 6.65 -9.75 -8.50
CA VAL A 94 7.08 -10.39 -9.74
C VAL A 94 7.09 -9.36 -10.87
N ARG A 95 8.05 -9.50 -11.78
CA ARG A 95 8.09 -8.81 -13.07
C ARG A 95 8.34 -9.81 -14.18
N VAL A 96 7.39 -9.96 -15.07
CA VAL A 96 7.44 -10.89 -16.21
C VAL A 96 7.52 -10.10 -17.49
N ARG A 97 8.34 -10.60 -18.43
CA ARG A 97 8.45 -10.07 -19.79
C ARG A 97 8.04 -11.16 -20.76
N GLN A 98 7.13 -10.86 -21.66
CA GLN A 98 6.65 -11.78 -22.68
C GLN A 98 6.72 -11.12 -24.05
N PRO A 99 7.31 -11.77 -25.05
CA PRO A 99 7.26 -11.26 -26.41
C PRO A 99 5.82 -11.32 -26.92
N VAL A 100 5.37 -10.24 -27.52
CA VAL A 100 4.06 -10.14 -28.21
C VAL A 100 4.31 -9.59 -29.65
N PRO A 101 3.39 -9.73 -30.57
CA PRO A 101 3.58 -9.25 -31.93
C PRO A 101 3.97 -7.77 -32.02
N GLU A 102 3.35 -6.93 -31.17
CA GLU A 102 3.60 -5.49 -31.13
C GLU A 102 4.91 -5.12 -30.41
N GLY A 103 5.55 -6.06 -29.69
CA GLY A 103 6.74 -5.75 -28.91
C GLY A 103 7.01 -6.67 -27.74
N THR A 104 7.12 -6.11 -26.55
CA THR A 104 7.29 -6.85 -25.30
C THR A 104 6.25 -6.40 -24.30
N ARG A 105 5.40 -7.30 -23.86
CA ARG A 105 4.49 -7.09 -22.73
C ARG A 105 5.28 -7.27 -21.44
N ILE A 106 5.15 -6.32 -20.54
CA ILE A 106 5.77 -6.33 -19.22
C ILE A 106 4.66 -6.26 -18.18
N ASP A 107 4.47 -7.36 -17.45
CA ASP A 107 3.57 -7.44 -16.33
C ASP A 107 4.36 -7.32 -15.02
N THR A 108 4.01 -6.36 -14.20
CA THR A 108 4.60 -6.17 -12.87
C THR A 108 3.51 -6.32 -11.83
N VAL A 109 3.69 -7.27 -10.92
CA VAL A 109 2.73 -7.55 -9.86
C VAL A 109 3.25 -7.00 -8.55
N TYR A 110 2.38 -6.27 -7.86
CA TYR A 110 2.61 -5.73 -6.54
C TYR A 110 1.62 -6.32 -5.55
N GLN A 111 2.08 -6.64 -4.36
CA GLN A 111 1.19 -6.87 -3.23
C GLN A 111 0.90 -5.54 -2.56
N THR A 112 -0.36 -5.17 -2.45
CA THR A 112 -0.75 -3.93 -1.78
C THR A 112 -0.77 -4.12 -0.26
N ALA A 113 -0.74 -3.02 0.48
CA ALA A 113 -0.88 -3.04 1.94
C ALA A 113 -2.23 -3.60 2.44
N LYS A 114 -3.19 -3.82 1.54
CA LYS A 114 -4.48 -4.48 1.82
C LYS A 114 -4.48 -5.97 1.43
N ASN A 115 -3.29 -6.55 1.17
CA ASN A 115 -3.11 -7.92 0.67
C ASN A 115 -3.77 -8.22 -0.69
N GLN A 116 -4.08 -7.20 -1.47
CA GLN A 116 -4.56 -7.34 -2.83
C GLN A 116 -3.38 -7.40 -3.81
N LEU A 117 -3.60 -7.91 -5.01
CA LEU A 117 -2.61 -7.98 -6.07
C LEU A 117 -2.90 -6.91 -7.12
N ALA A 118 -1.98 -5.95 -7.25
CA ALA A 118 -2.05 -4.93 -8.29
C ALA A 118 -1.13 -5.32 -9.45
N VAL A 119 -1.71 -5.55 -10.62
CA VAL A 119 -1.00 -5.94 -11.85
C VAL A 119 -0.90 -4.74 -12.76
N ALA A 120 0.30 -4.22 -12.93
CA ALA A 120 0.61 -3.18 -13.90
C ALA A 120 1.12 -3.80 -15.19
N THR A 121 0.35 -3.68 -16.25
CA THR A 121 0.70 -4.15 -17.60
C THR A 121 1.16 -2.99 -18.47
N LYS A 122 2.27 -3.19 -19.17
CA LYS A 122 2.86 -2.23 -20.09
C LYS A 122 3.32 -2.95 -21.34
N ILE A 123 2.99 -2.42 -22.53
CA ILE A 123 3.49 -2.90 -23.80
C ILE A 123 4.63 -1.98 -24.25
N GLN A 124 5.81 -2.53 -24.34
CA GLN A 124 6.96 -1.84 -24.92
C GLN A 124 7.03 -2.21 -26.40
N ARG A 125 6.66 -1.30 -27.28
CA ARG A 125 6.68 -1.53 -28.73
C ARG A 125 8.09 -1.84 -29.21
N LYS A 126 8.20 -2.69 -30.21
CA LYS A 126 9.45 -2.87 -30.95
C LYS A 126 9.70 -1.60 -31.74
N LEU A 127 10.84 -0.97 -31.50
CA LEU A 127 11.30 0.04 -32.43
C LEU A 127 11.53 -0.63 -33.78
N PRO A 128 11.11 -0.03 -34.89
CA PRO A 128 11.47 -0.52 -36.23
C PRO A 128 12.99 -0.69 -36.29
N ASN A 129 13.46 -1.74 -37.01
CA ASN A 129 14.88 -2.00 -37.12
C ASN A 129 15.51 -1.01 -38.12
N TRP A 130 15.80 0.19 -37.67
CA TRP A 130 16.35 1.29 -38.42
C TRP A 130 17.81 1.03 -38.90
N SER A 131 18.42 -0.05 -38.37
CA SER A 131 19.76 -0.43 -38.76
C SER A 131 19.83 -1.14 -40.13
N ALA A 132 18.71 -1.54 -40.70
CA ALA A 132 18.64 -2.27 -41.95
C ALA A 132 18.46 -1.38 -43.19
N GLY A 133 18.26 -0.08 -43.03
CA GLY A 133 18.06 0.86 -44.14
C GLY A 133 19.03 2.04 -44.07
N GLN A 134 19.41 2.58 -45.23
CA GLN A 134 20.26 3.77 -45.35
C GLN A 134 19.57 5.09 -44.94
N GLU A 135 18.37 5.05 -44.38
CA GLU A 135 17.63 6.23 -44.02
C GLU A 135 17.96 6.68 -42.59
N ASN A 136 18.19 7.97 -42.46
CA ASN A 136 18.45 8.59 -41.17
C ASN A 136 17.13 8.63 -40.36
N ILE A 137 17.09 7.93 -39.21
CA ILE A 137 15.97 7.89 -38.31
C ILE A 137 15.40 9.29 -37.98
N TRP A 138 16.26 10.29 -37.93
CA TRP A 138 15.87 11.67 -37.64
C TRP A 138 15.15 12.41 -38.79
N SER A 139 15.14 11.83 -39.99
CA SER A 139 14.44 12.38 -41.15
C SER A 139 12.96 11.99 -41.18
N HIS A 140 12.53 11.05 -40.37
CA HIS A 140 11.13 10.60 -40.32
C HIS A 140 10.31 11.48 -39.38
N PRO A 141 9.17 12.06 -39.85
CA PRO A 141 8.30 12.88 -38.98
C PRO A 141 7.85 12.17 -37.71
N GLU A 142 7.61 10.86 -37.81
CA GLU A 142 7.18 10.00 -36.70
C GLU A 142 8.20 9.94 -35.56
N THR A 143 9.49 10.17 -35.86
CA THR A 143 10.56 10.16 -34.85
C THR A 143 10.45 11.34 -33.89
N TRP A 144 9.84 12.44 -34.35
CA TRP A 144 9.61 13.64 -33.55
C TRP A 144 8.29 13.62 -32.81
N ASP A 145 7.43 12.65 -33.11
CA ASP A 145 6.19 12.45 -32.37
C ASP A 145 6.51 11.90 -30.99
N ARG A 146 6.00 12.61 -29.98
CA ARG A 146 6.12 12.18 -28.58
C ARG A 146 5.56 10.78 -28.37
N ASP A 147 4.50 10.42 -29.08
CA ASP A 147 3.83 9.11 -28.97
C ASP A 147 4.65 7.96 -29.59
N PHE A 148 5.56 8.26 -30.51
CA PHE A 148 6.49 7.27 -31.06
C PHE A 148 7.45 6.71 -30.00
N TRP A 149 7.92 7.57 -29.09
CA TRP A 149 8.85 7.21 -28.02
C TRP A 149 8.12 6.79 -26.73
N THR A 150 6.83 7.14 -26.64
CA THR A 150 6.07 6.75 -25.46
C THR A 150 5.78 5.26 -25.51
N THR A 151 5.98 4.63 -24.41
CA THR A 151 5.56 3.28 -24.15
C THR A 151 4.05 3.22 -24.34
N GLY A 152 3.54 2.22 -25.04
CA GLY A 152 2.10 1.98 -25.21
C GLY A 152 1.35 1.99 -23.87
N ASP A 153 0.05 1.88 -23.95
CA ASP A 153 -0.83 1.94 -22.78
C ASP A 153 -0.28 1.15 -21.59
N LYS A 154 -0.35 1.77 -20.44
CA LYS A 154 0.02 1.17 -19.18
C LYS A 154 -1.20 1.13 -18.30
N THR A 155 -1.70 -0.06 -18.08
CA THR A 155 -2.92 -0.31 -17.32
C THR A 155 -2.61 -0.90 -15.95
N LEU A 156 -3.49 -0.67 -14.98
CA LEU A 156 -3.44 -1.24 -13.64
C LEU A 156 -4.74 -1.95 -13.36
N VAL A 157 -4.66 -3.23 -13.02
CA VAL A 157 -5.80 -4.04 -12.59
C VAL A 157 -5.53 -4.56 -11.19
N VAL A 158 -6.50 -4.44 -10.30
CA VAL A 158 -6.39 -4.91 -8.91
C VAL A 158 -7.24 -6.17 -8.74
N TYR A 159 -6.61 -7.24 -8.28
CA TYR A 159 -7.25 -8.52 -7.96
C TYR A 159 -7.31 -8.68 -6.43
N PRO A 160 -8.43 -9.16 -5.87
CA PRO A 160 -8.56 -9.36 -4.43
C PRO A 160 -7.57 -10.39 -3.87
N ASP A 161 -7.26 -11.43 -4.63
CA ASP A 161 -6.40 -12.55 -4.25
C ASP A 161 -5.77 -13.26 -5.47
N THR A 162 -4.94 -14.28 -5.22
CA THR A 162 -4.28 -15.08 -6.26
C THR A 162 -5.22 -15.94 -7.06
N GLU A 163 -6.37 -16.36 -6.49
CA GLU A 163 -7.36 -17.16 -7.20
C GLU A 163 -8.04 -16.36 -8.32
N HIS A 164 -8.45 -15.13 -8.03
CA HIS A 164 -8.98 -14.23 -9.04
C HIS A 164 -7.95 -13.89 -10.13
N LEU A 165 -6.67 -13.74 -9.74
CA LEU A 165 -5.60 -13.56 -10.72
C LEU A 165 -5.43 -14.81 -11.59
N ARG A 166 -5.55 -16.02 -11.04
CA ARG A 166 -5.41 -17.29 -11.76
C ARG A 166 -6.48 -17.46 -12.84
N GLN A 167 -7.70 -17.04 -12.59
CA GLN A 167 -8.79 -17.08 -13.56
C GLN A 167 -8.48 -16.30 -14.84
N THR A 168 -7.70 -15.21 -14.71
CA THR A 168 -7.37 -14.34 -15.84
C THR A 168 -5.96 -14.60 -16.39
N HIS A 169 -5.01 -14.91 -15.50
CA HIS A 169 -3.58 -15.04 -15.80
C HIS A 169 -2.94 -16.20 -15.04
N ALA A 170 -3.23 -17.44 -15.39
CA ALA A 170 -2.79 -18.65 -14.69
C ALA A 170 -1.26 -18.70 -14.46
N VAL A 171 -0.46 -18.49 -15.50
CA VAL A 171 1.01 -18.52 -15.42
C VAL A 171 1.56 -17.41 -14.51
N LEU A 172 0.91 -16.25 -14.50
CA LEU A 172 1.32 -15.15 -13.64
C LEU A 172 1.01 -15.45 -12.16
N ALA A 173 -0.14 -16.08 -11.90
CA ALA A 173 -0.55 -16.48 -10.56
C ALA A 173 0.42 -17.49 -9.93
N GLU A 174 0.86 -18.51 -10.67
CA GLU A 174 1.88 -19.47 -10.20
C GLU A 174 3.18 -18.79 -9.79
N ARG A 175 3.64 -17.81 -10.58
CA ARG A 175 4.86 -17.04 -10.25
C ARG A 175 4.67 -16.17 -9.02
N VAL A 176 3.48 -15.60 -8.84
CA VAL A 176 3.12 -14.80 -7.67
C VAL A 176 3.10 -15.66 -6.42
N GLU A 177 2.52 -16.86 -6.46
CA GLU A 177 2.51 -17.81 -5.34
C GLU A 177 3.94 -18.21 -4.95
N SER A 178 4.78 -18.51 -5.92
CA SER A 178 6.19 -18.79 -5.66
C SER A 178 6.90 -17.60 -5.01
N ALA A 179 6.61 -16.37 -5.45
CA ALA A 179 7.19 -15.17 -4.87
C ALA A 179 6.67 -14.87 -3.47
N LEU A 180 5.41 -15.18 -3.17
CA LEU A 180 4.83 -15.00 -1.84
C LEU A 180 5.42 -15.97 -0.80
N SER A 181 5.94 -17.12 -1.23
CA SER A 181 6.62 -18.09 -0.35
C SER A 181 8.04 -17.65 0.04
N ILE A 182 8.61 -16.65 -0.65
CA ILE A 182 9.94 -16.12 -0.35
C ILE A 182 9.80 -14.96 0.66
N PRO A 183 10.57 -14.97 1.76
CA PRO A 183 10.52 -13.87 2.72
C PRO A 183 10.91 -12.55 2.06
N PRO A 184 10.25 -11.43 2.40
CA PRO A 184 10.47 -10.13 1.74
C PRO A 184 11.86 -9.54 2.00
N LEU A 185 12.49 -9.93 3.08
CA LEU A 185 13.83 -9.52 3.46
C LEU A 185 14.60 -10.74 3.97
N GLU A 186 15.68 -11.08 3.29
CA GLU A 186 16.66 -12.07 3.75
C GLU A 186 17.88 -11.29 4.27
N VAL A 187 18.14 -11.38 5.57
CA VAL A 187 19.35 -10.81 6.17
C VAL A 187 20.45 -11.86 6.04
N LEU A 188 21.37 -11.62 5.12
CA LEU A 188 22.55 -12.46 4.95
C LEU A 188 23.65 -11.94 5.88
N ASP A 189 24.05 -12.74 6.86
CA ASP A 189 25.25 -12.54 7.66
C ASP A 189 26.46 -13.04 6.82
N ILE A 190 27.10 -12.11 6.10
CA ILE A 190 28.33 -12.34 5.32
C ILE A 190 29.49 -11.61 5.93
#